data_f9921516b6209cbfe835d5d1631d7f15
#
_entry.id   f9921516b6209cbfe835d5d1631d7f15
#
_cell.length_a   1.000
_cell.length_b   1.000
_cell.length_c   1.000
_cell.angle_alpha   90.00
_cell.angle_beta   90.00
_cell.angle_gamma   90.00
#
_symmetry.space_group_name_H-M   'P 1'
#
loop_
_entity.id
_entity.type
_entity.pdbx_description
1 polymer ?
#
loop_
_entity_poly.entity_id
_entity_poly.type
_entity_poly.pdbx_seq_one_letter_code
_entity_poly.pdbx_strand_id
1 'polypeptide(L)'
;MRRFFLTIAVLLALLSPAHATTKGLSQIVTPELQGAGDLSLSFQAQSERIANPYELQAEMGLTSWAEFAVFRGFQPDDWIFSTEFGLLTKEPYLLSVGFLNWSPHLDVDPQPYIEAGYYTEHQKFIVGAIHAGYKNEAILGYAYDFNKTWRVQIDWISGAENSSTIGFTCNITRDFQMNPALYINNGPGHDLFGYVVFSYTFHLWNKTGGKKLEKSEK
;
A
#
# COMPACT_ATOMS: atom_id res chain seq x y z
N MET A 1 -27.63 -20.84 -19.96
CA MET A 1 -26.42 -20.00 -19.91
C MET A 1 -26.70 -18.56 -19.49
N ARG A 2 -27.60 -17.82 -20.13
CA ARG A 2 -27.85 -16.39 -19.82
C ARG A 2 -28.28 -16.12 -18.35
N ARG A 3 -29.07 -17.03 -17.75
CA ARG A 3 -29.51 -16.92 -16.33
C ARG A 3 -28.36 -17.19 -15.33
N PHE A 4 -27.41 -18.06 -15.67
CA PHE A 4 -26.24 -18.37 -14.85
C PHE A 4 -25.29 -17.16 -14.74
N PHE A 5 -25.04 -16.46 -15.86
CA PHE A 5 -24.23 -15.24 -15.86
C PHE A 5 -24.91 -14.09 -15.09
N LEU A 6 -26.24 -13.98 -15.15
CA LEU A 6 -26.96 -12.98 -14.37
C LEU A 6 -26.85 -13.22 -12.86
N THR A 7 -26.92 -14.50 -12.43
CA THR A 7 -26.77 -14.88 -11.01
C THR A 7 -25.37 -14.59 -10.49
N ILE A 8 -24.33 -14.86 -11.28
CA ILE A 8 -22.95 -14.50 -10.92
C ILE A 8 -22.75 -13.00 -10.85
N ALA A 9 -23.30 -12.23 -11.80
CA ALA A 9 -23.23 -10.78 -11.81
C ALA A 9 -23.94 -10.15 -10.59
N VAL A 10 -25.08 -10.70 -10.18
CA VAL A 10 -25.82 -10.25 -8.98
C VAL A 10 -25.09 -10.63 -7.69
N LEU A 11 -24.49 -11.82 -7.61
CA LEU A 11 -23.65 -12.22 -6.47
C LEU A 11 -22.42 -11.33 -6.32
N LEU A 12 -21.78 -10.93 -7.41
CA LEU A 12 -20.64 -10.00 -7.42
C LEU A 12 -21.06 -8.57 -7.03
N ALA A 13 -22.31 -8.17 -7.28
CA ALA A 13 -22.83 -6.85 -6.93
C ALA A 13 -23.23 -6.72 -5.44
N LEU A 14 -23.40 -7.83 -4.72
CA LEU A 14 -23.78 -7.83 -3.29
C LEU A 14 -22.60 -7.88 -2.33
N LEU A 15 -21.36 -7.94 -2.84
CA LEU A 15 -20.16 -7.90 -2.01
C LEU A 15 -19.96 -6.45 -1.53
N SER A 16 -20.13 -6.24 -0.23
CA SER A 16 -19.81 -4.96 0.42
C SER A 16 -18.36 -4.57 0.12
N PRO A 17 -18.07 -3.27 -0.09
CA PRO A 17 -16.72 -2.83 -0.34
C PRO A 17 -15.85 -3.04 0.90
N ALA A 18 -15.00 -4.02 0.86
CA ALA A 18 -13.82 -4.02 1.67
C ALA A 18 -12.69 -3.52 0.79
N HIS A 19 -11.90 -2.64 1.31
CA HIS A 19 -10.72 -2.14 0.65
C HIS A 19 -9.62 -3.18 0.83
N ALA A 20 -9.23 -3.87 -0.25
CA ALA A 20 -7.94 -4.52 -0.30
C ALA A 20 -6.92 -3.38 -0.50
N THR A 21 -6.06 -3.18 0.45
CA THR A 21 -5.01 -2.17 0.33
C THR A 21 -3.67 -2.87 0.31
N THR A 22 -3.02 -2.92 -0.86
CA THR A 22 -1.58 -2.80 -0.85
C THR A 22 -1.32 -1.42 -0.30
N LYS A 23 -0.68 -1.39 0.81
CA LYS A 23 -0.36 -0.13 1.42
C LYS A 23 0.65 0.60 0.57
N GLY A 24 0.37 1.85 0.32
CA GLY A 24 1.21 2.71 -0.50
C GLY A 24 0.58 3.10 -1.83
N LEU A 25 1.19 4.06 -2.47
CA LEU A 25 0.95 4.37 -3.87
C LEU A 25 1.83 3.46 -4.72
N SER A 26 2.73 4.00 -5.53
CA SER A 26 3.64 3.15 -6.32
C SER A 26 5.02 3.03 -5.69
N GLN A 27 5.52 4.10 -5.08
CA GLN A 27 6.86 4.17 -4.48
C GLN A 27 6.81 4.52 -2.99
N ILE A 28 5.85 5.34 -2.58
CA ILE A 28 5.72 5.81 -1.20
C ILE A 28 4.73 4.96 -0.43
N VAL A 29 4.97 4.79 0.88
CA VAL A 29 3.94 4.31 1.82
C VAL A 29 2.84 5.36 1.97
N THR A 30 1.77 5.05 2.65
CA THR A 30 0.69 5.99 2.93
C THR A 30 0.36 5.96 4.42
N PRO A 31 -0.07 7.07 5.02
CA PRO A 31 -0.38 7.12 6.46
C PRO A 31 -1.65 6.34 6.86
N GLU A 32 -2.21 5.57 5.95
CA GLU A 32 -3.34 4.67 6.16
C GLU A 32 -2.83 3.28 6.57
N LEU A 33 -3.03 2.90 7.81
CA LEU A 33 -2.55 1.63 8.34
C LEU A 33 -3.37 0.44 7.83
N GLN A 34 -2.72 -0.70 7.71
CA GLN A 34 -3.37 -1.98 7.51
C GLN A 34 -4.36 -2.26 8.65
N GLY A 35 -5.54 -2.78 8.34
CA GLY A 35 -6.54 -3.12 9.35
C GLY A 35 -6.01 -4.12 10.39
N ALA A 36 -6.35 -3.92 11.67
CA ALA A 36 -5.91 -4.84 12.72
C ALA A 36 -6.36 -6.29 12.44
N GLY A 37 -5.40 -7.21 12.32
CA GLY A 37 -5.62 -8.60 11.94
C GLY A 37 -5.73 -8.85 10.44
N ASP A 38 -5.53 -7.85 9.60
CA ASP A 38 -5.40 -8.03 8.17
C ASP A 38 -3.94 -8.33 7.82
N LEU A 39 -3.71 -9.36 7.02
CA LEU A 39 -2.42 -9.75 6.49
C LEU A 39 -2.45 -9.65 4.97
N SER A 40 -1.68 -8.76 4.40
CA SER A 40 -1.47 -8.68 2.95
C SER A 40 -0.21 -9.44 2.54
N LEU A 41 -0.34 -10.33 1.57
CA LEU A 41 0.78 -10.98 0.91
C LEU A 41 0.88 -10.42 -0.50
N SER A 42 2.07 -9.95 -0.87
CA SER A 42 2.30 -9.34 -2.18
C SER A 42 3.50 -9.96 -2.88
N PHE A 43 3.41 -10.01 -4.18
CA PHE A 43 4.54 -10.32 -5.07
C PHE A 43 4.79 -9.10 -5.96
N GLN A 44 6.03 -8.62 -5.92
CA GLN A 44 6.51 -7.48 -6.70
C GLN A 44 7.48 -7.94 -7.76
N ALA A 45 7.33 -7.39 -8.96
CA ALA A 45 8.30 -7.49 -10.04
C ALA A 45 8.62 -6.10 -10.57
N GLN A 46 9.90 -5.77 -10.68
CA GLN A 46 10.34 -4.45 -11.09
C GLN A 46 11.68 -4.50 -11.81
N SER A 47 12.03 -3.40 -12.48
CA SER A 47 13.36 -3.25 -13.04
C SER A 47 14.42 -3.30 -11.92
N GLU A 48 15.49 -4.05 -12.12
CA GLU A 48 16.64 -4.12 -11.21
C GLU A 48 17.30 -2.76 -10.93
N ARG A 49 17.03 -1.75 -11.76
CA ARG A 49 17.48 -0.38 -11.54
C ARG A 49 16.66 0.37 -10.49
N ILE A 50 15.46 -0.11 -10.16
CA ILE A 50 14.64 0.45 -9.08
C ILE A 50 15.14 -0.11 -7.75
N ALA A 51 15.15 -1.44 -7.62
CA ALA A 51 15.61 -2.18 -6.46
C ALA A 51 15.70 -3.67 -6.83
N ASN A 52 15.53 -4.57 -5.83
CA ASN A 52 15.45 -6.01 -6.05
C ASN A 52 14.38 -6.35 -7.11
N PRO A 53 14.73 -7.05 -8.22
CA PRO A 53 13.81 -7.27 -9.33
C PRO A 53 12.59 -8.12 -8.97
N TYR A 54 12.70 -8.97 -7.98
CA TYR A 54 11.61 -9.80 -7.48
C TYR A 54 11.58 -9.79 -5.96
N GLU A 55 10.41 -9.57 -5.38
CA GLU A 55 10.24 -9.47 -3.95
C GLU A 55 8.91 -10.08 -3.50
N LEU A 56 8.94 -10.82 -2.40
CA LEU A 56 7.75 -11.21 -1.65
C LEU A 56 7.61 -10.29 -0.44
N GLN A 57 6.39 -9.84 -0.20
CA GLN A 57 6.07 -8.93 0.90
C GLN A 57 4.97 -9.54 1.75
N ALA A 58 5.09 -9.40 3.06
CA ALA A 58 4.03 -9.69 4.02
C ALA A 58 3.87 -8.49 4.94
N GLU A 59 2.68 -7.92 4.98
CA GLU A 59 2.35 -6.74 5.77
C GLU A 59 1.15 -7.04 6.65
N MET A 60 1.26 -6.77 7.94
CA MET A 60 0.23 -7.11 8.92
C MET A 60 -0.11 -5.92 9.81
N GLY A 61 -1.39 -5.60 9.88
CA GLY A 61 -1.94 -4.72 10.89
C GLY A 61 -1.96 -5.40 12.25
N LEU A 62 -1.09 -4.95 13.16
CA LEU A 62 -0.98 -5.51 14.51
C LEU A 62 -2.07 -4.97 15.44
N THR A 63 -2.36 -3.69 15.29
CA THR A 63 -3.39 -2.97 16.05
C THR A 63 -4.05 -1.94 15.15
N SER A 64 -4.98 -1.14 15.68
CA SER A 64 -5.57 0.00 14.94
C SER A 64 -4.60 1.19 14.76
N TRP A 65 -3.40 1.12 15.33
CA TRP A 65 -2.41 2.21 15.31
C TRP A 65 -0.98 1.73 15.02
N ALA A 66 -0.77 0.43 14.75
CA ALA A 66 0.56 -0.10 14.44
C ALA A 66 0.47 -1.24 13.43
N GLU A 67 1.44 -1.26 12.53
CA GLU A 67 1.64 -2.35 11.58
C GLU A 67 3.12 -2.69 11.42
N PHE A 68 3.35 -3.84 10.82
CA PHE A 68 4.66 -4.40 10.57
C PHE A 68 4.68 -5.03 9.17
N ALA A 69 5.77 -4.82 8.46
CA ALA A 69 5.99 -5.44 7.16
C ALA A 69 7.35 -6.13 7.11
N VAL A 70 7.40 -7.24 6.38
CA VAL A 70 8.61 -7.96 6.04
C VAL A 70 8.65 -8.22 4.54
N PHE A 71 9.82 -7.99 3.95
CA PHE A 71 10.06 -8.16 2.53
C PHE A 71 11.21 -9.14 2.35
N ARG A 72 11.11 -10.01 1.37
CA ARG A 72 12.19 -10.87 0.94
C ARG A 72 12.51 -10.63 -0.51
N GLY A 73 13.65 -10.01 -0.75
CA GLY A 73 14.25 -9.89 -2.06
C GLY A 73 14.93 -11.20 -2.50
N PHE A 74 14.94 -11.46 -3.78
CA PHE A 74 15.57 -12.67 -4.33
C PHE A 74 16.91 -12.40 -5.02
N GLN A 75 17.18 -11.13 -5.38
CA GLN A 75 18.43 -10.76 -6.08
C GLN A 75 18.85 -9.33 -5.69
N PRO A 76 19.67 -9.17 -4.65
CA PRO A 76 20.21 -10.18 -3.74
C PRO A 76 19.15 -10.79 -2.81
N ASP A 77 19.42 -12.01 -2.31
CA ASP A 77 18.57 -12.63 -1.28
C ASP A 77 18.77 -11.89 0.04
N ASP A 78 17.77 -11.16 0.45
CA ASP A 78 17.81 -10.38 1.68
C ASP A 78 16.43 -10.23 2.32
N TRP A 79 16.43 -9.98 3.64
CA TRP A 79 15.26 -9.66 4.42
C TRP A 79 15.26 -8.20 4.81
N ILE A 80 14.17 -7.52 4.50
CA ILE A 80 13.95 -6.12 4.81
C ILE A 80 12.72 -6.00 5.70
N PHE A 81 12.78 -5.15 6.69
CA PHE A 81 11.71 -4.93 7.66
C PHE A 81 11.29 -3.47 7.68
N SER A 82 10.02 -3.25 7.91
CA SER A 82 9.43 -1.92 8.05
C SER A 82 8.37 -1.91 9.14
N THR A 83 8.18 -0.78 9.77
CA THR A 83 7.11 -0.58 10.75
C THR A 83 6.47 0.78 10.56
N GLU A 84 5.20 0.89 10.89
CA GLU A 84 4.48 2.15 10.91
C GLU A 84 3.58 2.27 12.12
N PHE A 85 3.49 3.49 12.64
CA PHE A 85 2.66 3.86 13.77
C PHE A 85 1.77 5.05 13.39
N GLY A 86 0.47 4.87 13.44
CA GLY A 86 -0.51 5.92 13.23
C GLY A 86 -0.66 6.80 14.47
N LEU A 87 -0.30 8.06 14.32
CA LEU A 87 -0.49 9.08 15.35
C LEU A 87 -1.89 9.71 15.26
N LEU A 88 -2.42 9.80 14.04
CA LEU A 88 -3.79 10.19 13.74
C LEU A 88 -4.32 9.23 12.68
N THR A 89 -5.30 8.39 13.05
CA THR A 89 -5.79 7.28 12.22
C THR A 89 -7.24 7.45 11.77
N LYS A 90 -7.75 8.68 11.84
CA LYS A 90 -9.15 8.97 11.53
C LYS A 90 -9.25 9.99 10.40
N GLU A 91 -9.84 9.56 9.30
CA GLU A 91 -10.16 10.45 8.18
C GLU A 91 -10.98 11.68 8.60
N PRO A 92 -10.81 12.81 7.90
CA PRO A 92 -10.06 12.98 6.66
C PRO A 92 -8.56 13.24 6.87
N TYR A 93 -8.05 13.38 8.08
CA TYR A 93 -6.66 13.68 8.36
C TYR A 93 -5.97 12.48 9.00
N LEU A 94 -4.89 12.04 8.39
CA LEU A 94 -4.05 10.95 8.85
C LEU A 94 -2.65 11.48 9.14
N LEU A 95 -1.96 10.88 10.10
CA LEU A 95 -0.57 11.16 10.43
C LEU A 95 0.09 9.89 10.90
N SER A 96 1.22 9.56 10.34
CA SER A 96 2.00 8.40 10.72
C SER A 96 3.48 8.69 10.81
N VAL A 97 4.19 7.83 11.51
CA VAL A 97 5.65 7.76 11.60
C VAL A 97 6.08 6.31 11.51
N GLY A 98 7.28 6.07 11.01
CA GLY A 98 7.79 4.71 10.92
C GLY A 98 9.24 4.63 10.49
N PHE A 99 9.68 3.42 10.19
CA PHE A 99 10.94 3.21 9.49
C PHE A 99 10.72 2.27 8.32
N LEU A 100 11.44 2.52 7.24
CA LEU A 100 11.55 1.65 6.07
C LEU A 100 12.94 1.04 6.00
N ASN A 101 13.04 -0.04 5.24
CA ASN A 101 14.29 -0.60 4.72
C ASN A 101 15.33 -1.01 5.78
N TRP A 102 14.91 -1.40 6.98
CA TRP A 102 15.85 -2.01 7.91
C TRP A 102 16.18 -3.45 7.48
N SER A 103 17.47 -3.77 7.34
CA SER A 103 17.97 -5.11 7.07
C SER A 103 19.10 -5.47 8.03
N PRO A 104 19.07 -6.68 8.62
CA PRO A 104 20.17 -7.14 9.46
C PRO A 104 21.43 -7.56 8.66
N HIS A 105 21.33 -7.68 7.34
CA HIS A 105 22.40 -8.20 6.48
C HIS A 105 22.97 -7.17 5.51
N LEU A 106 22.16 -6.20 5.12
CA LEU A 106 22.62 -5.07 4.32
C LEU A 106 23.12 -3.96 5.24
N ASP A 107 24.22 -3.34 4.87
CA ASP A 107 24.72 -2.12 5.54
C ASP A 107 23.86 -0.91 5.10
N VAL A 108 22.57 -1.01 5.39
CA VAL A 108 21.56 0.01 5.08
C VAL A 108 20.92 0.46 6.37
N ASP A 109 21.09 1.74 6.67
CA ASP A 109 20.45 2.35 7.82
C ASP A 109 18.95 2.35 7.67
N PRO A 110 18.19 2.09 8.76
CA PRO A 110 16.74 2.28 8.76
C PRO A 110 16.40 3.70 8.34
N GLN A 111 15.40 3.84 7.49
CA GLN A 111 14.94 5.13 6.97
C GLN A 111 13.71 5.60 7.75
N PRO A 112 13.89 6.38 8.83
CA PRO A 112 12.75 6.94 9.55
C PRO A 112 12.01 7.95 8.68
N TYR A 113 10.68 7.93 8.78
CA TYR A 113 9.81 8.83 8.02
C TYR A 113 8.65 9.37 8.86
N ILE A 114 8.06 10.43 8.37
CA ILE A 114 6.80 10.99 8.82
C ILE A 114 5.94 11.34 7.61
N GLU A 115 4.67 10.97 7.65
CA GLU A 115 3.71 11.27 6.59
C GLU A 115 2.40 11.78 7.15
N ALA A 116 1.82 12.77 6.46
CA ALA A 116 0.48 13.26 6.69
C ALA A 116 -0.37 13.06 5.44
N GLY A 117 -1.64 12.69 5.63
CA GLY A 117 -2.61 12.48 4.57
C GLY A 117 -3.88 13.30 4.78
N TYR A 118 -4.44 13.78 3.68
CA TYR A 118 -5.80 14.33 3.62
C TYR A 118 -6.61 13.51 2.64
N TYR A 119 -7.58 12.77 3.15
CA TYR A 119 -8.38 11.79 2.40
C TYR A 119 -9.83 12.24 2.29
N THR A 120 -10.36 12.17 1.09
CA THR A 120 -11.78 12.35 0.78
C THR A 120 -12.33 11.06 0.18
N GLU A 121 -13.60 11.03 -0.17
CA GLU A 121 -14.23 9.87 -0.82
C GLU A 121 -13.50 9.40 -2.08
N HIS A 122 -12.90 10.35 -2.84
CA HIS A 122 -12.27 10.04 -4.13
C HIS A 122 -10.81 10.44 -4.23
N GLN A 123 -10.28 11.20 -3.28
CA GLN A 123 -8.94 11.78 -3.40
C GLN A 123 -8.12 11.55 -2.15
N LYS A 124 -6.85 11.23 -2.36
CA LYS A 124 -5.85 11.12 -1.31
C LYS A 124 -4.69 12.06 -1.64
N PHE A 125 -4.37 12.95 -0.72
CA PHE A 125 -3.19 13.81 -0.77
C PHE A 125 -2.25 13.40 0.34
N ILE A 126 -0.98 13.20 0.00
CA ILE A 126 0.04 12.74 0.93
C ILE A 126 1.23 13.69 0.85
N VAL A 127 1.74 14.06 2.01
CA VAL A 127 2.96 14.85 2.15
C VAL A 127 3.76 14.29 3.32
N GLY A 128 5.09 14.23 3.17
CA GLY A 128 5.94 13.67 4.21
C GLY A 128 7.39 14.00 4.00
N ALA A 129 8.19 13.41 4.88
CA ALA A 129 9.64 13.44 4.80
C ALA A 129 10.20 12.09 5.24
N ILE A 130 11.27 11.66 4.60
CA ILE A 130 12.04 10.46 4.92
C ILE A 130 13.51 10.84 5.11
N HIS A 131 14.17 10.23 6.07
CA HIS A 131 15.60 10.36 6.25
C HIS A 131 16.29 9.15 5.61
N ALA A 132 16.94 9.35 4.47
CA ALA A 132 17.62 8.32 3.71
C ALA A 132 19.14 8.53 3.78
N GLY A 133 19.82 7.66 4.55
CA GLY A 133 21.26 7.78 4.79
C GLY A 133 21.62 9.09 5.51
N TYR A 134 22.11 10.06 4.77
CA TYR A 134 22.55 11.38 5.32
C TYR A 134 21.66 12.55 4.87
N LYS A 135 20.55 12.29 4.20
CA LYS A 135 19.66 13.30 3.63
C LYS A 135 18.24 13.20 4.17
N ASN A 136 17.60 14.36 4.28
CA ASN A 136 16.15 14.44 4.41
C ASN A 136 15.54 14.68 3.04
N GLU A 137 14.60 13.83 2.66
CA GLU A 137 13.92 13.87 1.37
C GLU A 137 12.44 14.11 1.59
N ALA A 138 11.86 14.93 0.71
CA ALA A 138 10.43 15.20 0.74
C ALA A 138 9.66 14.08 0.02
N ILE A 139 8.49 13.75 0.54
CA ILE A 139 7.55 12.80 -0.04
C ILE A 139 6.30 13.56 -0.45
N LEU A 140 5.82 13.33 -1.67
CA LEU A 140 4.54 13.84 -2.15
C LEU A 140 3.78 12.72 -2.85
N GLY A 141 2.48 12.64 -2.62
CA GLY A 141 1.61 11.67 -3.26
C GLY A 141 0.21 12.21 -3.54
N TYR A 142 -0.36 11.76 -4.62
CA TYR A 142 -1.75 12.00 -4.96
C TYR A 142 -2.37 10.77 -5.58
N ALA A 143 -3.58 10.43 -5.17
CA ALA A 143 -4.37 9.39 -5.80
C ALA A 143 -5.82 9.84 -6.01
N TYR A 144 -6.42 9.33 -7.08
CA TYR A 144 -7.82 9.56 -7.42
C TYR A 144 -8.53 8.23 -7.70
N ASP A 145 -9.56 7.95 -6.90
CA ASP A 145 -10.42 6.79 -7.03
C ASP A 145 -11.57 7.10 -8.01
N PHE A 146 -11.48 6.62 -9.25
CA PHE A 146 -12.57 6.75 -10.23
C PHE A 146 -13.81 5.99 -9.77
N ASN A 147 -13.59 4.83 -9.17
CA ASN A 147 -14.58 3.94 -8.60
C ASN A 147 -13.90 2.92 -7.69
N LYS A 148 -14.65 1.93 -7.19
CA LYS A 148 -14.13 0.88 -6.29
C LYS A 148 -13.09 -0.04 -6.94
N THR A 149 -12.99 -0.05 -8.27
CA THR A 149 -12.09 -0.93 -9.03
C THR A 149 -10.82 -0.21 -9.45
N TRP A 150 -10.91 1.07 -9.81
CA TRP A 150 -9.83 1.79 -10.46
C TRP A 150 -9.42 3.04 -9.71
N ARG A 151 -8.12 3.12 -9.43
CA ARG A 151 -7.41 4.30 -8.91
C ARG A 151 -6.28 4.66 -9.85
N VAL A 152 -6.08 5.93 -10.12
CA VAL A 152 -4.83 6.47 -10.69
C VAL A 152 -4.04 7.12 -9.56
N GLN A 153 -2.72 7.05 -9.65
CA GLN A 153 -1.85 7.60 -8.62
C GLN A 153 -0.54 8.12 -9.21
N ILE A 154 -0.03 9.16 -8.56
CA ILE A 154 1.28 9.72 -8.81
C ILE A 154 1.96 9.93 -7.47
N ASP A 155 3.25 9.70 -7.41
CA ASP A 155 4.04 10.01 -6.23
C ASP A 155 5.47 10.40 -6.59
N TRP A 156 6.14 11.02 -5.64
CA TRP A 156 7.46 11.56 -5.83
C TRP A 156 8.22 11.60 -4.50
N ILE A 157 9.48 11.19 -4.56
CA ILE A 157 10.46 11.41 -3.50
C ILE A 157 11.53 12.34 -4.04
N SER A 158 11.89 13.39 -3.31
CA SER A 158 12.92 14.33 -3.74
C SER A 158 14.30 13.68 -3.81
N GLY A 159 15.20 14.25 -4.63
CA GLY A 159 16.55 13.73 -4.83
C GLY A 159 16.74 13.20 -6.25
N ALA A 160 17.94 13.36 -6.79
CA ALA A 160 18.28 12.91 -8.14
C ALA A 160 18.38 11.38 -8.24
N GLU A 161 18.64 10.72 -7.13
CA GLU A 161 18.69 9.26 -6.95
C GLU A 161 17.31 8.59 -6.88
N ASN A 162 16.26 9.37 -6.61
CA ASN A 162 14.89 8.92 -6.50
C ASN A 162 14.11 9.09 -7.81
N SER A 163 12.83 8.80 -7.75
CA SER A 163 11.94 8.81 -8.92
C SER A 163 10.66 9.58 -8.66
N SER A 164 10.05 10.01 -9.75
CA SER A 164 8.63 10.31 -9.85
C SER A 164 7.92 9.09 -10.39
N THR A 165 6.73 8.78 -9.93
CA THR A 165 5.96 7.64 -10.44
C THR A 165 4.61 8.06 -10.99
N ILE A 166 4.13 7.28 -11.93
CA ILE A 166 2.73 7.28 -12.37
C ILE A 166 2.25 5.84 -12.47
N GLY A 167 1.17 5.53 -11.80
CA GLY A 167 0.62 4.19 -11.76
C GLY A 167 -0.88 4.17 -11.62
N PHE A 168 -1.41 2.95 -11.60
CA PHE A 168 -2.81 2.74 -11.27
C PHE A 168 -2.97 1.50 -10.39
N THR A 169 -4.00 1.48 -9.56
CA THR A 169 -4.42 0.30 -8.84
C THR A 169 -5.70 -0.24 -9.47
N CYS A 170 -5.74 -1.56 -9.70
CA CYS A 170 -6.91 -2.30 -10.12
C CYS A 170 -7.31 -3.30 -9.02
N ASN A 171 -8.43 -3.07 -8.35
CA ASN A 171 -9.03 -4.01 -7.42
C ASN A 171 -9.78 -5.09 -8.24
N ILE A 172 -9.12 -6.22 -8.49
CA ILE A 172 -9.64 -7.33 -9.29
C ILE A 172 -10.77 -8.04 -8.54
N THR A 173 -10.59 -8.21 -7.24
CA THR A 173 -11.63 -8.66 -6.31
C THR A 173 -11.63 -7.78 -5.07
N ARG A 174 -12.44 -8.13 -4.08
CA ARG A 174 -12.43 -7.47 -2.78
C ARG A 174 -11.06 -7.51 -2.08
N ASP A 175 -10.36 -8.64 -2.22
CA ASP A 175 -9.16 -8.94 -1.45
C ASP A 175 -7.91 -9.09 -2.33
N PHE A 176 -8.06 -8.99 -3.67
CA PHE A 176 -6.98 -9.12 -4.63
C PHE A 176 -6.87 -7.90 -5.53
N GLN A 177 -5.69 -7.32 -5.58
CA GLN A 177 -5.39 -6.15 -6.39
C GLN A 177 -4.08 -6.26 -7.15
N MET A 178 -3.94 -5.42 -8.15
CA MET A 178 -2.74 -5.22 -8.96
C MET A 178 -2.43 -3.73 -9.03
N ASN A 179 -1.15 -3.38 -8.88
CA ASN A 179 -0.67 -2.00 -8.99
C ASN A 179 0.55 -1.96 -9.92
N PRO A 180 0.39 -1.73 -11.22
CA PRO A 180 1.47 -1.40 -12.13
C PRO A 180 1.79 0.10 -12.11
N ALA A 181 3.08 0.42 -12.28
CA ALA A 181 3.56 1.79 -12.37
C ALA A 181 4.77 1.94 -13.30
N LEU A 182 4.97 3.17 -13.75
CA LEU A 182 6.19 3.63 -14.38
C LEU A 182 6.92 4.56 -13.41
N TYR A 183 8.21 4.32 -13.26
CA TYR A 183 9.14 5.14 -12.53
C TYR A 183 9.93 5.99 -13.52
N ILE A 184 10.04 7.27 -13.23
CA ILE A 184 10.80 8.25 -13.99
C ILE A 184 11.89 8.75 -13.07
N ASN A 185 13.15 8.39 -13.31
CA ASN A 185 14.27 8.85 -12.50
C ASN A 185 14.34 10.38 -12.47
N ASN A 186 14.54 10.97 -11.30
CA ASN A 186 14.62 12.42 -11.13
C ASN A 186 15.97 13.00 -11.59
N GLY A 187 16.99 12.14 -11.74
CA GLY A 187 18.32 12.53 -12.18
C GLY A 187 18.42 12.85 -13.68
N PRO A 188 19.60 13.24 -14.14
CA PRO A 188 19.85 13.50 -15.55
C PRO A 188 19.55 12.25 -16.40
N GLY A 189 18.81 12.42 -17.51
CA GLY A 189 18.45 11.35 -18.43
C GLY A 189 17.00 10.91 -18.32
N HIS A 190 16.37 11.06 -17.17
CA HIS A 190 14.96 10.69 -16.93
C HIS A 190 14.61 9.28 -17.41
N ASP A 191 15.46 8.31 -17.08
CA ASP A 191 15.26 6.91 -17.44
C ASP A 191 13.92 6.39 -16.92
N LEU A 192 13.27 5.53 -17.71
CA LEU A 192 11.97 4.94 -17.41
C LEU A 192 12.15 3.49 -16.96
N PHE A 193 11.47 3.12 -15.89
CA PHE A 193 11.50 1.77 -15.33
C PHE A 193 10.08 1.26 -15.09
N GLY A 194 9.88 -0.04 -15.26
CA GLY A 194 8.62 -0.71 -15.01
C GLY A 194 8.56 -1.33 -13.62
N TYR A 195 7.35 -1.34 -13.06
CA TYR A 195 7.01 -1.92 -11.76
C TYR A 195 5.62 -2.53 -11.82
N VAL A 196 5.41 -3.66 -11.15
CA VAL A 196 4.09 -4.20 -10.88
C VAL A 196 4.09 -4.97 -9.56
N VAL A 197 3.06 -4.77 -8.76
CA VAL A 197 2.79 -5.59 -7.58
C VAL A 197 1.41 -6.21 -7.66
N PHE A 198 1.32 -7.47 -7.20
CA PHE A 198 0.07 -8.20 -6.98
C PHE A 198 -0.06 -8.45 -5.49
N SER A 199 -1.20 -8.15 -4.91
CA SER A 199 -1.43 -8.28 -3.48
C SER A 199 -2.74 -8.98 -3.17
N TYR A 200 -2.71 -9.85 -2.16
CA TYR A 200 -3.90 -10.49 -1.61
C TYR A 200 -3.96 -10.28 -0.11
N THR A 201 -5.12 -9.81 0.39
CA THR A 201 -5.34 -9.53 1.81
C THR A 201 -6.18 -10.63 2.46
N PHE A 202 -5.66 -11.19 3.55
CA PHE A 202 -6.32 -12.15 4.42
C PHE A 202 -6.81 -11.45 5.68
N HIS A 203 -8.07 -11.66 6.06
CA HIS A 203 -8.66 -11.13 7.29
C HIS A 203 -8.57 -12.19 8.40
N LEU A 204 -7.42 -12.22 9.10
CA LEU A 204 -7.10 -13.30 10.07
C LEU A 204 -7.94 -13.22 11.33
N TRP A 205 -8.25 -12.01 11.77
CA TRP A 205 -9.11 -11.83 12.93
C TRP A 205 -10.54 -11.57 12.45
N ASN A 206 -11.32 -12.65 12.38
CA ASN A 206 -12.73 -12.51 12.12
C ASN A 206 -13.30 -11.51 13.12
N LYS A 207 -13.68 -10.34 12.64
CA LYS A 207 -14.69 -9.54 13.32
C LYS A 207 -15.97 -10.38 13.27
N THR A 208 -16.12 -11.31 14.21
CA THR A 208 -17.39 -11.98 14.47
C THR A 208 -18.36 -10.84 14.71
N GLY A 209 -19.09 -10.49 13.65
CA GLY A 209 -20.14 -9.52 13.72
C GLY A 209 -21.05 -9.94 14.84
N GLY A 210 -21.06 -9.18 15.93
CA GLY A 210 -22.06 -9.34 16.95
C GLY A 210 -23.42 -9.25 16.27
N LYS A 211 -24.03 -10.42 16.00
CA LYS A 211 -25.46 -10.51 15.76
C LYS A 211 -26.09 -9.89 16.98
N LYS A 212 -26.49 -8.63 16.90
CA LYS A 212 -27.53 -8.12 17.79
C LYS A 212 -28.71 -9.06 17.60
N LEU A 213 -28.92 -9.91 18.59
CA LEU A 213 -30.21 -10.58 18.78
C LEU A 213 -31.20 -9.45 18.94
N GLU A 214 -31.93 -9.12 17.88
CA GLU A 214 -33.18 -8.40 17.99
C GLU A 214 -34.08 -9.23 18.88
N LYS A 215 -34.20 -8.81 20.14
CA LYS A 215 -35.26 -9.27 21.00
C LYS A 215 -36.58 -8.86 20.31
N SER A 216 -37.26 -9.84 19.75
CA SER A 216 -38.67 -9.71 19.40
C SER A 216 -39.43 -9.51 20.71
N GLU A 217 -39.75 -8.28 21.01
CA GLU A 217 -40.80 -7.98 21.99
C GLU A 217 -42.16 -8.22 21.30
N LYS A 218 -42.87 -9.18 21.85
CA LYS A 218 -44.27 -9.43 21.59
C LYS A 218 -45.13 -8.39 22.26
#